data_b0a37029570cfecc52afc61ad9450e94
#
_entry.id   b0a37029570cfecc52afc61ad9450e94
#
_cell.length_a   1.000
_cell.length_b   1.000
_cell.length_c   1.000
_cell.angle_alpha   90.00
_cell.angle_beta   90.00
_cell.angle_gamma   90.00
#
_symmetry.space_group_name_H-M   'P 1'
#
loop_
_entity.id
_entity.type
_entity.pdbx_description
1 polymer ?
#
loop_
_entity_poly.entity_id
_entity_poly.type
_entity_poly.pdbx_seq_one_letter_code
_entity_poly.pdbx_strand_id
1 'polypeptide(L)'
;IIMSIYLDNASTTKIDQMVLAEMLPYLRDNYGNASSLHSLGRKSRQAIEHAREQVAKSINAEPNQIFFTSGSTESNNWIISNFNHVLCSKVEHHSILNNPKCNPITFDNLANTIYKDRPDLVTHMFVNNETGQIYNIKEMAEICHKMKVPFHTDCTQAFSHIPIDVKI
;
A
#
# COMPACT_ATOMS: atom_id res chain seq x y z
N ILE A 1 10.10 19.23 -33.75
CA ILE A 1 9.99 18.07 -32.84
C ILE A 1 8.81 18.39 -31.91
N ILE A 2 7.69 17.72 -32.09
CA ILE A 2 6.55 17.83 -31.16
C ILE A 2 6.99 17.12 -29.90
N MET A 3 7.25 17.86 -28.83
CA MET A 3 7.47 17.25 -27.50
C MET A 3 6.14 16.67 -27.00
N SER A 4 6.08 15.36 -26.87
CA SER A 4 4.94 14.69 -26.23
C SER A 4 4.98 14.97 -24.74
N ILE A 5 3.87 15.44 -24.17
CA ILE A 5 3.69 15.62 -22.73
C ILE A 5 2.98 14.37 -22.19
N TYR A 6 3.60 13.68 -21.22
CA TYR A 6 3.01 12.53 -20.58
C TYR A 6 2.25 12.97 -19.31
N LEU A 7 0.93 12.73 -19.28
CA LEU A 7 0.04 13.15 -18.19
C LEU A 7 -0.62 11.97 -17.43
N ASP A 8 -0.15 10.75 -17.66
CA ASP A 8 -0.70 9.53 -17.05
C ASP A 8 0.23 8.96 -15.94
N ASN A 9 0.78 9.85 -15.12
CA ASN A 9 1.72 9.44 -14.06
C ASN A 9 1.04 8.65 -12.91
N ALA A 10 -0.29 8.67 -12.80
CA ALA A 10 -1.02 7.83 -11.85
C ALA A 10 -0.97 6.33 -12.25
N SER A 11 -0.84 6.03 -13.55
CA SER A 11 -0.67 4.66 -14.06
C SER A 11 0.77 4.20 -13.99
N THR A 12 1.70 5.02 -14.54
CA THR A 12 3.13 4.68 -14.60
C THR A 12 3.98 5.94 -14.53
N THR A 13 5.18 5.82 -13.99
CA THR A 13 6.16 6.91 -13.94
C THR A 13 7.48 6.46 -14.57
N LYS A 14 8.20 7.40 -15.15
CA LYS A 14 9.56 7.13 -15.59
C LYS A 14 10.44 6.83 -14.38
N ILE A 15 11.21 5.73 -14.46
CA ILE A 15 12.15 5.40 -13.39
C ILE A 15 13.21 6.50 -13.25
N ASP A 16 13.47 6.91 -12.01
CA ASP A 16 14.56 7.84 -11.70
C ASP A 16 15.92 7.22 -12.01
N GLN A 17 16.87 8.04 -12.51
CA GLN A 17 18.20 7.55 -12.92
C GLN A 17 19.01 7.01 -11.75
N MET A 18 18.88 7.59 -10.55
CA MET A 18 19.54 7.11 -9.35
C MET A 18 18.96 5.78 -8.90
N VAL A 19 17.62 5.64 -8.96
CA VAL A 19 16.93 4.37 -8.64
C VAL A 19 17.36 3.28 -9.63
N LEU A 20 17.41 3.59 -10.93
CA LEU A 20 17.87 2.63 -11.94
C LEU A 20 19.32 2.19 -11.68
N ALA A 21 20.20 3.12 -11.34
CA ALA A 21 21.61 2.81 -11.02
C ALA A 21 21.73 1.85 -9.83
N GLU A 22 20.92 2.02 -8.79
CA GLU A 22 20.87 1.11 -7.63
C GLU A 22 20.28 -0.27 -7.96
N MET A 23 19.36 -0.36 -8.91
CA MET A 23 18.75 -1.63 -9.35
C MET A 23 19.67 -2.46 -10.24
N LEU A 24 20.42 -1.83 -11.13
CA LEU A 24 21.24 -2.52 -12.15
C LEU A 24 22.19 -3.61 -11.61
N PRO A 25 22.90 -3.42 -10.49
CA PRO A 25 23.75 -4.46 -9.92
C PRO A 25 23.01 -5.74 -9.56
N TYR A 26 21.75 -5.65 -9.13
CA TYR A 26 20.93 -6.80 -8.75
C TYR A 26 20.30 -7.50 -9.96
N LEU A 27 20.12 -6.80 -11.05
CA LEU A 27 19.65 -7.38 -12.30
C LEU A 27 20.76 -8.11 -13.07
N ARG A 28 22.04 -7.77 -12.83
CA ARG A 28 23.17 -8.27 -13.61
C ARG A 28 24.17 -9.10 -12.79
N ASP A 29 24.66 -8.56 -11.68
CA ASP A 29 25.85 -9.10 -10.99
C ASP A 29 25.49 -9.79 -9.66
N ASN A 30 24.48 -9.29 -8.92
CA ASN A 30 24.08 -9.75 -7.59
C ASN A 30 22.81 -10.60 -7.64
N TYR A 31 22.79 -11.60 -8.52
CA TYR A 31 21.61 -12.45 -8.81
C TYR A 31 21.43 -13.64 -7.86
N GLY A 32 22.17 -13.69 -6.75
CA GLY A 32 22.09 -14.81 -5.81
C GLY A 32 20.72 -14.92 -5.16
N ASN A 33 20.22 -16.15 -5.00
CA ASN A 33 18.99 -16.39 -4.27
C ASN A 33 19.14 -16.02 -2.81
N ALA A 34 18.34 -15.09 -2.32
CA ALA A 34 18.37 -14.58 -0.94
C ALA A 34 18.13 -15.67 0.14
N SER A 35 17.54 -16.81 -0.23
CA SER A 35 17.34 -17.96 0.68
C SER A 35 18.57 -18.87 0.77
N SER A 36 19.59 -18.70 -0.09
CA SER A 36 20.80 -19.52 -0.09
C SER A 36 21.78 -19.11 1.00
N LEU A 37 22.48 -20.09 1.58
CA LEU A 37 23.41 -19.89 2.69
C LEU A 37 24.82 -19.43 2.26
N HIS A 38 25.15 -19.53 0.97
CA HIS A 38 26.45 -19.09 0.45
C HIS A 38 26.55 -17.55 0.32
N SER A 39 27.73 -17.05 0.02
CA SER A 39 28.04 -15.60 0.00
C SER A 39 27.14 -14.77 -0.91
N LEU A 40 26.82 -15.28 -2.12
CA LEU A 40 25.93 -14.57 -3.06
C LEU A 40 24.50 -14.45 -2.52
N GLY A 41 23.97 -15.52 -1.92
CA GLY A 41 22.65 -15.48 -1.29
C GLY A 41 22.59 -14.52 -0.10
N ARG A 42 23.63 -14.53 0.76
CA ARG A 42 23.72 -13.58 1.89
C ARG A 42 23.74 -12.12 1.41
N LYS A 43 24.48 -11.82 0.33
CA LYS A 43 24.52 -10.47 -0.25
C LYS A 43 23.15 -10.00 -0.71
N SER A 44 22.41 -10.85 -1.41
CA SER A 44 21.03 -10.53 -1.84
C SER A 44 20.09 -10.35 -0.65
N ARG A 45 20.20 -11.20 0.37
CA ARG A 45 19.40 -11.06 1.60
C ARG A 45 19.70 -9.74 2.31
N GLN A 46 20.94 -9.36 2.47
CA GLN A 46 21.31 -8.08 3.10
C GLN A 46 20.72 -6.88 2.35
N ALA A 47 20.70 -6.92 1.01
CA ALA A 47 20.09 -5.86 0.21
C ALA A 47 18.56 -5.76 0.44
N ILE A 48 17.87 -6.90 0.51
CA ILE A 48 16.42 -6.92 0.79
C ILE A 48 16.13 -6.38 2.19
N GLU A 49 16.89 -6.80 3.21
CA GLU A 49 16.67 -6.31 4.57
C GLU A 49 16.98 -4.82 4.70
N HIS A 50 18.03 -4.32 4.03
CA HIS A 50 18.31 -2.89 3.99
C HIS A 50 17.18 -2.08 3.33
N ALA A 51 16.63 -2.56 2.20
CA ALA A 51 15.47 -1.93 1.57
C ALA A 51 14.23 -1.96 2.50
N ARG A 52 14.02 -3.07 3.20
CA ARG A 52 12.95 -3.21 4.20
C ARG A 52 13.05 -2.18 5.32
N GLU A 53 14.23 -1.97 5.86
CA GLU A 53 14.51 -0.96 6.88
C GLU A 53 14.22 0.46 6.37
N GLN A 54 14.62 0.77 5.12
CA GLN A 54 14.35 2.07 4.51
C GLN A 54 12.84 2.32 4.35
N VAL A 55 12.09 1.35 3.85
CA VAL A 55 10.63 1.46 3.72
C VAL A 55 9.97 1.61 5.09
N ALA A 56 10.35 0.79 6.08
CA ALA A 56 9.82 0.87 7.43
C ALA A 56 10.02 2.27 8.03
N LYS A 57 11.25 2.80 7.94
CA LYS A 57 11.59 4.14 8.41
C LYS A 57 10.75 5.24 7.73
N SER A 58 10.46 5.10 6.44
CA SER A 58 9.71 6.13 5.68
C SER A 58 8.25 6.26 6.09
N ILE A 59 7.67 5.25 6.76
CA ILE A 59 6.28 5.24 7.24
C ILE A 59 6.15 5.06 8.75
N ASN A 60 7.25 5.22 9.50
CA ASN A 60 7.32 5.03 10.95
C ASN A 60 6.90 3.63 11.43
N ALA A 61 7.20 2.60 10.62
CA ALA A 61 6.96 1.18 10.93
C ALA A 61 8.24 0.50 11.44
N GLU A 62 8.09 -0.73 11.97
CA GLU A 62 9.19 -1.64 12.25
C GLU A 62 9.50 -2.52 11.01
N PRO A 63 10.77 -2.91 10.75
CA PRO A 63 11.13 -3.70 9.57
C PRO A 63 10.33 -5.02 9.44
N ASN A 64 10.02 -5.68 10.55
CA ASN A 64 9.24 -6.92 10.56
C ASN A 64 7.74 -6.73 10.20
N GLN A 65 7.28 -5.49 10.06
CA GLN A 65 5.92 -5.13 9.61
C GLN A 65 5.86 -4.88 8.09
N ILE A 66 6.99 -4.93 7.38
CA ILE A 66 7.05 -4.70 5.94
C ILE A 66 7.06 -6.03 5.18
N PHE A 67 6.16 -6.17 4.22
CA PHE A 67 6.07 -7.33 3.34
C PHE A 67 6.10 -6.86 1.89
N PHE A 68 7.06 -7.37 1.12
CA PHE A 68 7.15 -7.07 -0.30
C PHE A 68 6.21 -7.97 -1.10
N THR A 69 5.45 -7.36 -2.00
CA THR A 69 4.53 -8.02 -2.92
C THR A 69 4.84 -7.60 -4.35
N SER A 70 4.16 -8.19 -5.34
CA SER A 70 4.30 -7.79 -6.74
C SER A 70 3.66 -6.44 -7.07
N GLY A 71 2.84 -5.89 -6.18
CA GLY A 71 2.17 -4.60 -6.34
C GLY A 71 0.94 -4.45 -5.44
N SER A 72 0.31 -3.27 -5.49
CA SER A 72 -0.85 -2.92 -4.65
C SER A 72 -2.04 -3.86 -4.82
N THR A 73 -2.28 -4.39 -6.02
CA THR A 73 -3.36 -5.36 -6.26
C THR A 73 -3.17 -6.63 -5.42
N GLU A 74 -1.95 -7.17 -5.37
CA GLU A 74 -1.65 -8.33 -4.51
C GLU A 74 -1.80 -7.96 -3.04
N SER A 75 -1.24 -6.82 -2.61
CA SER A 75 -1.33 -6.36 -1.23
C SER A 75 -2.78 -6.21 -0.76
N ASN A 76 -3.61 -5.51 -1.54
CA ASN A 76 -5.02 -5.29 -1.24
C ASN A 76 -5.78 -6.63 -1.12
N ASN A 77 -5.62 -7.51 -2.10
CA ASN A 77 -6.29 -8.82 -2.07
C ASN A 77 -5.77 -9.72 -0.94
N TRP A 78 -4.48 -9.67 -0.64
CA TRP A 78 -3.93 -10.44 0.48
C TRP A 78 -4.55 -10.02 1.81
N ILE A 79 -4.63 -8.71 2.09
CA ILE A 79 -5.27 -8.20 3.31
C ILE A 79 -6.74 -8.62 3.33
N ILE A 80 -7.52 -8.30 2.28
CA ILE A 80 -8.97 -8.56 2.22
C ILE A 80 -9.28 -10.06 2.36
N SER A 81 -8.42 -10.95 1.85
CA SER A 81 -8.64 -12.39 1.90
C SER A 81 -8.77 -12.95 3.32
N ASN A 82 -8.20 -12.26 4.32
CA ASN A 82 -8.23 -12.65 5.72
C ASN A 82 -9.53 -12.28 6.45
N PHE A 83 -10.44 -11.55 5.81
CA PHE A 83 -11.70 -11.08 6.36
C PHE A 83 -12.88 -11.63 5.57
N ASN A 84 -14.07 -11.64 6.15
CA ASN A 84 -15.28 -12.14 5.48
C ASN A 84 -16.25 -11.03 5.10
N HIS A 85 -16.30 -9.96 5.89
CA HIS A 85 -17.19 -8.81 5.68
C HIS A 85 -16.39 -7.51 5.75
N VAL A 86 -16.15 -6.91 4.59
CA VAL A 86 -15.33 -5.71 4.44
C VAL A 86 -16.19 -4.53 3.99
N LEU A 87 -16.22 -3.46 4.78
CA LEU A 87 -16.75 -2.18 4.30
C LEU A 87 -15.65 -1.45 3.54
N CYS A 88 -15.90 -1.11 2.30
CA CYS A 88 -14.97 -0.36 1.47
C CYS A 88 -15.59 0.97 0.98
N SER A 89 -14.73 1.94 0.69
CA SER A 89 -15.17 3.17 0.04
C SER A 89 -15.61 2.89 -1.40
N LYS A 90 -16.61 3.62 -1.90
CA LYS A 90 -17.02 3.58 -3.31
C LYS A 90 -15.99 4.11 -4.29
N VAL A 91 -14.98 4.81 -3.78
CA VAL A 91 -13.90 5.43 -4.58
C VAL A 91 -12.62 4.59 -4.63
N GLU A 92 -12.65 3.39 -4.09
CA GLU A 92 -11.50 2.47 -4.09
C GLU A 92 -11.09 2.05 -5.50
N HIS A 93 -9.85 1.61 -5.61
CA HIS A 93 -9.36 0.97 -6.83
C HIS A 93 -10.09 -0.37 -7.09
N HIS A 94 -10.22 -0.76 -8.36
CA HIS A 94 -10.90 -2.01 -8.77
C HIS A 94 -10.34 -3.28 -8.10
N SER A 95 -9.08 -3.30 -7.67
CA SER A 95 -8.53 -4.42 -6.89
C SER A 95 -9.25 -4.66 -5.57
N ILE A 96 -9.94 -3.63 -5.03
CA ILE A 96 -10.77 -3.70 -3.82
C ILE A 96 -12.24 -3.83 -4.22
N LEU A 97 -12.75 -2.94 -5.11
CA LEU A 97 -14.17 -2.92 -5.48
C LEU A 97 -14.67 -4.22 -6.09
N ASN A 98 -13.83 -4.92 -6.87
CA ASN A 98 -14.20 -6.18 -7.52
C ASN A 98 -14.09 -7.40 -6.59
N ASN A 99 -13.64 -7.23 -5.34
CA ASN A 99 -13.57 -8.33 -4.40
C ASN A 99 -14.97 -8.63 -3.83
N PRO A 100 -15.47 -9.88 -3.91
CA PRO A 100 -16.84 -10.22 -3.49
C PRO A 100 -17.10 -10.06 -1.98
N LYS A 101 -16.06 -9.93 -1.18
CA LYS A 101 -16.15 -9.68 0.28
C LYS A 101 -16.34 -8.19 0.60
N CYS A 102 -16.12 -7.31 -0.36
CA CYS A 102 -16.20 -5.86 -0.19
C CYS A 102 -17.62 -5.35 -0.42
N ASN A 103 -18.12 -4.56 0.52
CA ASN A 103 -19.39 -3.85 0.42
C ASN A 103 -19.11 -2.35 0.27
N PRO A 104 -19.27 -1.76 -0.93
CA PRO A 104 -18.98 -0.36 -1.18
C PRO A 104 -20.02 0.57 -0.56
N ILE A 105 -19.58 1.47 0.31
CA ILE A 105 -20.42 2.44 1.00
C ILE A 105 -19.88 3.87 0.86
N THR A 106 -20.71 4.86 1.19
CA THR A 106 -20.26 6.23 1.48
C THR A 106 -19.94 6.37 2.97
N PHE A 107 -18.91 7.13 3.31
CA PHE A 107 -18.43 7.26 4.69
C PHE A 107 -18.98 8.51 5.40
N ASP A 108 -20.25 8.87 5.14
CA ASP A 108 -20.90 10.04 5.74
C ASP A 108 -21.07 9.93 7.27
N ASN A 109 -21.27 8.70 7.76
CA ASN A 109 -21.35 8.42 9.21
C ASN A 109 -20.73 7.03 9.48
N LEU A 110 -19.41 6.96 9.42
CA LEU A 110 -18.67 5.73 9.55
C LEU A 110 -18.97 4.97 10.86
N ALA A 111 -18.99 5.68 11.98
CA ALA A 111 -19.24 5.05 13.29
C ALA A 111 -20.61 4.35 13.36
N ASN A 112 -21.68 5.01 12.86
CA ASN A 112 -23.01 4.42 12.83
C ASN A 112 -23.08 3.22 11.86
N THR A 113 -22.38 3.31 10.73
CA THR A 113 -22.31 2.19 9.76
C THR A 113 -21.60 0.99 10.37
N ILE A 114 -20.44 1.18 11.01
CA ILE A 114 -19.72 0.09 11.71
C ILE A 114 -20.61 -0.52 12.81
N TYR A 115 -21.33 0.30 13.56
CA TYR A 115 -22.21 -0.20 14.62
C TYR A 115 -23.33 -1.09 14.09
N LYS A 116 -23.92 -0.73 12.95
CA LYS A 116 -25.01 -1.49 12.32
C LYS A 116 -24.52 -2.74 11.61
N ASP A 117 -23.50 -2.61 10.78
CA ASP A 117 -23.07 -3.65 9.84
C ASP A 117 -22.04 -4.62 10.44
N ARG A 118 -21.36 -4.20 11.53
CA ARG A 118 -20.35 -5.00 12.25
C ARG A 118 -19.33 -5.65 11.29
N PRO A 119 -18.60 -4.87 10.49
CA PRO A 119 -17.62 -5.41 9.57
C PRO A 119 -16.42 -5.97 10.29
N ASP A 120 -15.72 -6.90 9.61
CA ASP A 120 -14.44 -7.44 10.07
C ASP A 120 -13.26 -6.51 9.70
N LEU A 121 -13.44 -5.68 8.67
CA LEU A 121 -12.45 -4.72 8.16
C LEU A 121 -13.17 -3.51 7.57
N VAL A 122 -12.57 -2.33 7.74
CA VAL A 122 -12.91 -1.11 6.99
C VAL A 122 -11.73 -0.74 6.11
N THR A 123 -11.97 -0.39 4.85
CA THR A 123 -10.93 0.10 3.94
C THR A 123 -11.32 1.40 3.24
N HIS A 124 -10.37 2.34 3.18
CA HIS A 124 -10.48 3.59 2.44
C HIS A 124 -9.13 4.02 1.89
N MET A 125 -9.05 4.29 0.57
CA MET A 125 -7.81 4.79 -0.02
C MET A 125 -7.43 6.17 0.56
N PHE A 126 -6.13 6.45 0.63
CA PHE A 126 -5.65 7.74 1.14
C PHE A 126 -5.77 8.85 0.10
N VAL A 127 -5.35 8.57 -1.13
CA VAL A 127 -5.43 9.50 -2.26
C VAL A 127 -6.09 8.80 -3.45
N ASN A 128 -7.09 9.43 -4.04
CA ASN A 128 -7.77 8.86 -5.19
C ASN A 128 -6.92 9.00 -6.46
N ASN A 129 -6.73 7.91 -7.18
CA ASN A 129 -5.89 7.83 -8.37
C ASN A 129 -6.46 8.57 -9.59
N GLU A 130 -7.76 8.86 -9.63
CA GLU A 130 -8.43 9.54 -10.75
C GLU A 130 -8.57 11.04 -10.49
N THR A 131 -8.97 11.42 -9.27
CA THR A 131 -9.32 12.81 -8.93
C THR A 131 -8.22 13.53 -8.17
N GLY A 132 -7.26 12.82 -7.57
CA GLY A 132 -6.24 13.37 -6.69
C GLY A 132 -6.78 13.79 -5.31
N GLN A 133 -8.04 13.47 -4.99
CA GLN A 133 -8.63 13.81 -3.69
C GLN A 133 -7.91 13.09 -2.55
N ILE A 134 -7.52 13.86 -1.53
CA ILE A 134 -6.92 13.35 -0.29
C ILE A 134 -8.02 13.20 0.75
N TYR A 135 -8.07 12.02 1.41
CA TYR A 135 -9.07 11.71 2.42
C TYR A 135 -8.47 11.77 3.84
N ASN A 136 -9.29 12.08 4.83
CA ASN A 136 -8.87 12.12 6.23
C ASN A 136 -8.84 10.70 6.84
N ILE A 137 -7.89 9.88 6.38
CA ILE A 137 -7.76 8.49 6.86
C ILE A 137 -7.42 8.41 8.35
N LYS A 138 -6.78 9.44 8.93
CA LYS A 138 -6.48 9.48 10.35
C LYS A 138 -7.74 9.42 11.19
N GLU A 139 -8.73 10.29 10.90
CA GLU A 139 -10.01 10.29 11.59
C GLU A 139 -10.75 8.97 11.43
N MET A 140 -10.73 8.39 10.22
CA MET A 140 -11.34 7.08 9.95
C MET A 140 -10.68 5.97 10.76
N ALA A 141 -9.34 5.96 10.81
CA ALA A 141 -8.57 5.01 11.62
C ALA A 141 -8.89 5.15 13.12
N GLU A 142 -8.99 6.38 13.64
CA GLU A 142 -9.36 6.63 15.03
C GLU A 142 -10.78 6.10 15.37
N ILE A 143 -11.75 6.30 14.45
CA ILE A 143 -13.11 5.77 14.62
C ILE A 143 -13.07 4.24 14.64
N CYS A 144 -12.40 3.61 13.67
CA CYS A 144 -12.28 2.17 13.60
C CYS A 144 -11.59 1.60 14.84
N HIS A 145 -10.52 2.23 15.30
CA HIS A 145 -9.81 1.82 16.53
C HIS A 145 -10.71 1.87 17.77
N LYS A 146 -11.47 2.97 17.97
CA LYS A 146 -12.45 3.09 19.08
C LYS A 146 -13.50 1.99 19.02
N MET A 147 -13.89 1.57 17.84
CA MET A 147 -14.88 0.51 17.60
C MET A 147 -14.28 -0.90 17.52
N LYS A 148 -12.95 -1.03 17.69
CA LYS A 148 -12.20 -2.28 17.65
C LYS A 148 -12.34 -3.04 16.32
N VAL A 149 -12.42 -2.30 15.21
CA VAL A 149 -12.41 -2.83 13.85
C VAL A 149 -11.10 -2.48 13.19
N PRO A 150 -10.38 -3.41 12.56
CA PRO A 150 -9.19 -3.12 11.78
C PRO A 150 -9.48 -2.10 10.67
N PHE A 151 -8.50 -1.22 10.40
CA PHE A 151 -8.57 -0.26 9.31
C PHE A 151 -7.44 -0.52 8.31
N HIS A 152 -7.78 -0.61 7.03
CA HIS A 152 -6.85 -0.70 5.90
C HIS A 152 -6.91 0.57 5.07
N THR A 153 -5.78 1.00 4.53
CA THR A 153 -5.72 2.10 3.58
C THR A 153 -4.82 1.76 2.40
N ASP A 154 -5.32 1.95 1.18
CA ASP A 154 -4.49 1.92 -0.03
C ASP A 154 -3.75 3.27 -0.14
N CYS A 155 -2.43 3.23 0.02
CA CYS A 155 -1.55 4.38 -0.04
C CYS A 155 -0.77 4.48 -1.36
N THR A 156 -1.15 3.75 -2.40
CA THR A 156 -0.43 3.69 -3.68
C THR A 156 -0.15 5.07 -4.28
N GLN A 157 -1.12 5.98 -4.21
CA GLN A 157 -0.97 7.36 -4.71
C GLN A 157 -0.47 8.35 -3.65
N ALA A 158 -0.35 7.93 -2.40
CA ALA A 158 0.10 8.76 -1.29
C ALA A 158 1.59 8.58 -0.97
N PHE A 159 2.09 7.34 -1.07
CA PHE A 159 3.46 6.99 -0.71
C PHE A 159 4.48 7.83 -1.48
N SER A 160 5.46 8.38 -0.78
CA SER A 160 6.47 9.32 -1.26
C SER A 160 5.98 10.73 -1.66
N HIS A 161 4.67 10.98 -1.72
CA HIS A 161 4.11 12.29 -2.06
C HIS A 161 3.62 13.06 -0.84
N ILE A 162 3.03 12.36 0.13
CA ILE A 162 2.59 12.93 1.41
C ILE A 162 3.07 12.06 2.56
N PRO A 163 3.28 12.65 3.76
CA PRO A 163 3.72 11.88 4.92
C PRO A 163 2.73 10.78 5.30
N ILE A 164 3.25 9.60 5.59
CA ILE A 164 2.50 8.46 6.11
C ILE A 164 3.11 8.07 7.46
N ASP A 165 2.26 7.92 8.49
CA ASP A 165 2.65 7.40 9.80
C ASP A 165 1.68 6.29 10.20
N VAL A 166 2.17 5.06 10.31
CA VAL A 166 1.32 3.90 10.64
C VAL A 166 1.09 3.69 12.14
N LYS A 167 1.67 4.54 12.98
CA LYS A 167 1.50 4.51 14.45
C LYS A 167 0.41 5.45 14.97
N ILE A 168 -0.28 6.15 14.08
CA ILE A 168 -1.31 7.13 14.44
C ILE A 168 -2.67 6.45 14.50
#